data_a147b77aca761db6e9b4ab73b34e503f
#
_entry.id   a147b77aca761db6e9b4ab73b34e503f
#
_cell.length_a   1.000
_cell.length_b   1.000
_cell.length_c   1.000
_cell.angle_alpha   90.00
_cell.angle_beta   90.00
_cell.angle_gamma   90.00
#
_symmetry.space_group_name_H-M   'P 1'
#
loop_
_entity.id
_entity.type
_entity.pdbx_description
1 polymer ?
#
loop_
_entity_poly.entity_id
_entity_poly.type
_entity_poly.pdbx_seq_one_letter_code
_entity_poly.pdbx_strand_id
1 'polypeptide(L)'
;MQDTATKPASVAVELKDARLFREACYVDGQWIKAKSGAMINVDNPATGEIIGKVPKLGAAETRQAIEAANRAFPAWSKKTAKERAAVLRRWFDLMIENQDDLARLMTLEQGKPLSESKGEVAYAAAFLEWFGEEAKRIYGDTIPQHQSDKRIVVIKQPIGVVACITPWNFPLAMITRKAGPALGAGCTVVIKPASQTPFSALALAELAERAGVPKGVLNVVTGSATEIGAELTSNPIVRKLSFTGSTEIGKVLMAQCAGTVKKLSLELGGNAPFIVFGDADLDAAVEGAIASKYRNSGQTCVCTNRLLVHDTVYDVFAAKLAVAVKALKPAPGLEAGATQGPLIDDAAVQKVESHIRDAQSKGAKILVGGHRHALGGRFFEPTVLTDVTPQMAVAREETFGPVAPLFRFKTEAEAVALANDTEFGLASYFYGRDIARVWRVAEALEYGIVGINTGLISTEVAPFGGVKESGLGREGSKYGIDEFVEIKYLCFGGITA
;
A
#
# COMPACT_ATOMS: atom_id res chain seq x y z
N MET A 1 8.92 -33.12 31.96
CA MET A 1 8.36 -31.79 32.28
C MET A 1 7.52 -31.37 31.06
N GLN A 2 6.20 -31.41 31.19
CA GLN A 2 5.28 -30.99 30.13
C GLN A 2 5.31 -29.46 30.05
N ASP A 3 5.72 -28.99 28.90
CA ASP A 3 5.69 -27.57 28.56
C ASP A 3 4.24 -27.12 28.38
N THR A 4 3.66 -26.56 29.43
CA THR A 4 2.32 -25.96 29.38
C THR A 4 2.45 -24.60 28.74
N ALA A 5 2.52 -24.57 27.40
CA ALA A 5 2.32 -23.34 26.66
C ALA A 5 0.94 -22.78 27.02
N THR A 6 0.92 -21.78 27.88
CA THR A 6 -0.30 -21.01 28.21
C THR A 6 -0.87 -20.45 26.92
N LYS A 7 -2.11 -20.83 26.60
CA LYS A 7 -2.86 -20.21 25.50
C LYS A 7 -2.83 -18.69 25.70
N PRO A 8 -2.43 -17.91 24.70
CA PRO A 8 -2.48 -16.46 24.81
C PRO A 8 -3.92 -16.01 25.11
N ALA A 9 -4.07 -15.12 26.07
CA ALA A 9 -5.36 -14.54 26.44
C ALA A 9 -5.95 -13.79 25.25
N SER A 10 -7.26 -13.87 25.04
CA SER A 10 -7.93 -13.06 24.01
C SER A 10 -8.29 -11.71 24.62
N VAL A 11 -7.89 -10.61 23.96
CA VAL A 11 -8.25 -9.26 24.35
C VAL A 11 -9.55 -8.86 23.66
N ALA A 12 -10.50 -8.31 24.42
CA ALA A 12 -11.73 -7.78 23.85
C ALA A 12 -11.43 -6.52 23.02
N VAL A 13 -11.83 -6.52 21.75
CA VAL A 13 -11.74 -5.34 20.88
C VAL A 13 -12.93 -4.43 21.22
N GLU A 14 -12.67 -3.35 21.94
CA GLU A 14 -13.69 -2.37 22.32
C GLU A 14 -13.84 -1.31 21.23
N LEU A 15 -14.97 -1.32 20.52
CA LEU A 15 -15.37 -0.34 19.51
C LEU A 15 -16.69 0.30 19.92
N LYS A 16 -16.93 1.56 19.53
CA LYS A 16 -18.22 2.24 19.70
C LYS A 16 -19.30 1.52 18.88
N ASP A 17 -18.98 1.14 17.65
CA ASP A 17 -19.83 0.29 16.81
C ASP A 17 -19.24 -1.13 16.71
N ALA A 18 -19.71 -2.02 17.58
CA ALA A 18 -19.24 -3.41 17.63
C ALA A 18 -19.45 -4.19 16.30
N ARG A 19 -20.31 -3.72 15.39
CA ARG A 19 -20.54 -4.37 14.08
C ARG A 19 -19.35 -4.23 13.15
N LEU A 20 -18.42 -3.31 13.42
CA LEU A 20 -17.18 -3.15 12.64
C LEU A 20 -16.16 -4.27 12.91
N PHE A 21 -16.30 -5.00 14.01
CA PHE A 21 -15.47 -6.15 14.30
C PHE A 21 -16.17 -7.44 13.83
N ARG A 22 -15.67 -8.02 12.74
CA ARG A 22 -16.27 -9.19 12.09
C ARG A 22 -15.28 -10.36 12.01
N GLU A 23 -15.66 -11.52 12.55
CA GLU A 23 -14.92 -12.76 12.45
C GLU A 23 -15.50 -13.69 11.35
N ALA A 24 -15.89 -13.12 10.23
CA ALA A 24 -16.49 -13.80 9.08
C ALA A 24 -16.09 -13.08 7.79
N CYS A 25 -16.00 -13.81 6.67
CA CYS A 25 -15.77 -13.23 5.35
C CYS A 25 -17.07 -12.69 4.77
N TYR A 26 -16.99 -11.65 3.94
CA TYR A 26 -18.14 -11.05 3.29
C TYR A 26 -18.23 -11.47 1.83
N VAL A 27 -19.22 -12.31 1.48
CA VAL A 27 -19.41 -12.82 0.12
C VAL A 27 -20.88 -12.78 -0.25
N ASP A 28 -21.19 -12.20 -1.40
CA ASP A 28 -22.57 -12.09 -1.96
C ASP A 28 -23.58 -11.47 -0.97
N GLY A 29 -23.15 -10.45 -0.23
CA GLY A 29 -23.99 -9.79 0.78
C GLY A 29 -24.23 -10.62 2.03
N GLN A 30 -23.40 -11.62 2.30
CA GLN A 30 -23.50 -12.48 3.48
C GLN A 30 -22.17 -12.63 4.20
N TRP A 31 -22.24 -12.71 5.52
CA TRP A 31 -21.12 -13.03 6.39
C TRP A 31 -20.96 -14.54 6.51
N ILE A 32 -19.91 -15.11 5.90
CA ILE A 32 -19.69 -16.55 5.80
C ILE A 32 -18.49 -17.03 6.61
N LYS A 33 -18.52 -18.31 7.02
CA LYS A 33 -17.40 -19.03 7.63
C LYS A 33 -16.81 -20.02 6.62
N ALA A 34 -15.59 -20.50 6.90
CA ALA A 34 -15.01 -21.58 6.10
C ALA A 34 -15.84 -22.87 6.25
N LYS A 35 -16.12 -23.57 5.15
CA LYS A 35 -16.81 -24.87 5.17
C LYS A 35 -16.07 -25.91 6.00
N SER A 36 -14.73 -25.82 6.04
CA SER A 36 -13.87 -26.67 6.87
C SER A 36 -13.93 -26.34 8.36
N GLY A 37 -14.51 -25.21 8.76
CA GLY A 37 -14.44 -24.68 10.11
C GLY A 37 -13.07 -24.11 10.51
N ALA A 38 -12.08 -24.15 9.60
CA ALA A 38 -10.72 -23.66 9.90
C ALA A 38 -10.68 -22.13 10.04
N MET A 39 -9.91 -21.66 11.01
CA MET A 39 -9.73 -20.23 11.35
C MET A 39 -8.25 -19.87 11.37
N ILE A 40 -7.95 -18.60 11.16
CA ILE A 40 -6.63 -17.98 11.32
C ILE A 40 -6.70 -17.04 12.52
N ASN A 41 -5.76 -17.16 13.45
CA ASN A 41 -5.62 -16.21 14.53
C ASN A 41 -5.01 -14.92 14.02
N VAL A 42 -5.49 -13.80 14.56
CA VAL A 42 -4.92 -12.46 14.33
C VAL A 42 -4.43 -11.96 15.68
N ASP A 43 -3.16 -11.62 15.76
CA ASP A 43 -2.53 -11.12 16.98
C ASP A 43 -2.24 -9.62 16.91
N ASN A 44 -2.15 -9.01 18.08
CA ASN A 44 -1.64 -7.66 18.22
C ASN A 44 -0.11 -7.72 18.21
N PRO A 45 0.58 -7.13 17.23
CA PRO A 45 2.03 -7.20 17.14
C PRO A 45 2.78 -6.54 18.32
N ALA A 46 2.11 -5.66 19.08
CA ALA A 46 2.69 -5.01 20.26
C ALA A 46 2.72 -5.94 21.49
N THR A 47 1.73 -6.83 21.64
CA THR A 47 1.58 -7.67 22.85
C THR A 47 1.69 -9.17 22.55
N GLY A 48 1.52 -9.60 21.29
CA GLY A 48 1.41 -11.00 20.89
C GLY A 48 0.07 -11.65 21.25
N GLU A 49 -0.87 -10.92 21.86
CA GLU A 49 -2.18 -11.42 22.24
C GLU A 49 -3.09 -11.57 21.03
N ILE A 50 -3.92 -12.61 21.03
CA ILE A 50 -4.91 -12.81 19.96
C ILE A 50 -6.06 -11.84 20.14
N ILE A 51 -6.28 -10.98 19.16
CA ILE A 51 -7.38 -10.01 19.12
C ILE A 51 -8.66 -10.59 18.49
N GLY A 52 -8.54 -11.66 17.72
CA GLY A 52 -9.66 -12.34 17.08
C GLY A 52 -9.22 -13.39 16.07
N LYS A 53 -10.19 -13.93 15.32
CA LYS A 53 -9.97 -14.98 14.34
C LYS A 53 -10.78 -14.73 13.08
N VAL A 54 -10.22 -15.09 11.92
CA VAL A 54 -10.94 -15.00 10.64
C VAL A 54 -10.98 -16.35 9.95
N PRO A 55 -12.00 -16.63 9.11
CA PRO A 55 -12.10 -17.89 8.39
C PRO A 55 -10.90 -18.14 7.48
N LYS A 56 -10.40 -19.38 7.46
CA LYS A 56 -9.39 -19.84 6.51
C LYS A 56 -10.09 -20.43 5.29
N LEU A 57 -10.51 -19.54 4.35
CA LEU A 57 -11.09 -19.96 3.09
C LEU A 57 -10.03 -20.50 2.13
N GLY A 58 -10.47 -21.33 1.17
CA GLY A 58 -9.67 -21.89 0.11
C GLY A 58 -10.17 -21.52 -1.30
N ALA A 59 -9.77 -22.31 -2.29
CA ALA A 59 -10.15 -22.11 -3.69
C ALA A 59 -11.66 -22.16 -3.93
N ALA A 60 -12.38 -23.06 -3.27
CA ALA A 60 -13.81 -23.24 -3.50
C ALA A 60 -14.66 -22.03 -3.09
N GLU A 61 -14.40 -21.45 -1.92
CA GLU A 61 -15.10 -20.26 -1.45
C GLU A 61 -14.66 -19.02 -2.24
N THR A 62 -13.38 -18.96 -2.68
CA THR A 62 -12.89 -17.91 -3.57
C THR A 62 -13.62 -17.93 -4.90
N ARG A 63 -13.83 -19.12 -5.48
CA ARG A 63 -14.62 -19.28 -6.70
C ARG A 63 -16.05 -18.81 -6.52
N GLN A 64 -16.69 -19.09 -5.39
CA GLN A 64 -18.02 -18.58 -5.06
C GLN A 64 -18.06 -17.04 -5.03
N ALA A 65 -17.03 -16.41 -4.46
CA ALA A 65 -16.91 -14.96 -4.44
C ALA A 65 -16.73 -14.37 -5.86
N ILE A 66 -15.91 -15.02 -6.70
CA ILE A 66 -15.73 -14.64 -8.11
C ILE A 66 -17.05 -14.76 -8.89
N GLU A 67 -17.77 -15.85 -8.72
CA GLU A 67 -19.08 -16.06 -9.36
C GLU A 67 -20.13 -15.06 -8.88
N ALA A 68 -20.14 -14.71 -7.59
CA ALA A 68 -21.00 -13.66 -7.04
C ALA A 68 -20.69 -12.30 -7.69
N ALA A 69 -19.39 -11.95 -7.79
CA ALA A 69 -18.95 -10.73 -8.46
C ALA A 69 -19.38 -10.71 -9.94
N ASN A 70 -19.27 -11.85 -10.64
CA ASN A 70 -19.67 -11.95 -12.04
C ASN A 70 -21.19 -11.80 -12.23
N ARG A 71 -22.00 -12.39 -11.34
CA ARG A 71 -23.47 -12.22 -11.37
C ARG A 71 -23.89 -10.78 -11.12
N ALA A 72 -23.20 -10.08 -10.23
CA ALA A 72 -23.50 -8.68 -9.87
C ALA A 72 -23.05 -7.67 -10.95
N PHE A 73 -22.03 -8.02 -11.73
CA PHE A 73 -21.37 -7.12 -12.69
C PHE A 73 -22.32 -6.48 -13.70
N PRO A 74 -23.23 -7.20 -14.41
CA PRO A 74 -24.11 -6.60 -15.43
C PRO A 74 -25.02 -5.50 -14.86
N ALA A 75 -25.52 -5.66 -13.65
CA ALA A 75 -26.40 -4.68 -13.02
C ALA A 75 -25.60 -3.46 -12.51
N TRP A 76 -24.42 -3.69 -11.93
CA TRP A 76 -23.56 -2.62 -11.43
C TRP A 76 -22.96 -1.77 -12.56
N SER A 77 -22.44 -2.41 -13.62
CA SER A 77 -21.84 -1.74 -14.76
C SER A 77 -22.82 -0.86 -15.56
N LYS A 78 -24.13 -1.19 -15.52
CA LYS A 78 -25.19 -0.40 -16.16
C LYS A 78 -25.66 0.81 -15.35
N LYS A 79 -25.28 0.91 -14.06
CA LYS A 79 -25.59 2.12 -13.29
C LYS A 79 -24.89 3.32 -13.88
N THR A 80 -25.54 4.47 -13.81
CA THR A 80 -24.91 5.73 -14.23
C THR A 80 -23.71 6.05 -13.34
N ALA A 81 -22.76 6.80 -13.86
CA ALA A 81 -21.61 7.28 -13.07
C ALA A 81 -22.06 8.05 -11.82
N LYS A 82 -23.15 8.82 -11.90
CA LYS A 82 -23.74 9.55 -10.77
C LYS A 82 -24.20 8.62 -9.64
N GLU A 83 -24.85 7.50 -9.98
CA GLU A 83 -25.31 6.52 -8.98
C GLU A 83 -24.13 5.84 -8.29
N ARG A 84 -23.09 5.42 -9.06
CA ARG A 84 -21.87 4.83 -8.49
C ARG A 84 -21.12 5.83 -7.60
N ALA A 85 -20.98 7.07 -8.06
CA ALA A 85 -20.38 8.15 -7.29
C ALA A 85 -21.10 8.41 -5.97
N ALA A 86 -22.43 8.38 -5.94
CA ALA A 86 -23.22 8.55 -4.73
C ALA A 86 -22.93 7.46 -3.68
N VAL A 87 -22.78 6.20 -4.12
CA VAL A 87 -22.41 5.09 -3.23
C VAL A 87 -20.99 5.27 -2.68
N LEU A 88 -20.03 5.64 -3.52
CA LEU A 88 -18.65 5.90 -3.08
C LEU A 88 -18.58 7.07 -2.10
N ARG A 89 -19.34 8.15 -2.36
CA ARG A 89 -19.44 9.29 -1.43
C ARG A 89 -20.01 8.87 -0.09
N ARG A 90 -21.10 8.08 -0.08
CA ARG A 90 -21.68 7.60 1.19
C ARG A 90 -20.71 6.68 1.94
N TRP A 91 -19.91 5.88 1.23
CA TRP A 91 -18.87 5.04 1.85
C TRP A 91 -17.77 5.89 2.47
N PHE A 92 -17.32 6.95 1.77
CA PHE A 92 -16.40 7.96 2.33
C PHE A 92 -16.96 8.55 3.62
N ASP A 93 -18.19 9.07 3.61
CA ASP A 93 -18.83 9.68 4.78
C ASP A 93 -18.85 8.71 5.98
N LEU A 94 -19.23 7.45 5.74
CA LEU A 94 -19.26 6.41 6.78
C LEU A 94 -17.86 6.07 7.33
N MET A 95 -16.81 6.11 6.52
CA MET A 95 -15.44 5.92 7.01
C MET A 95 -15.03 7.05 7.94
N ILE A 96 -15.34 8.29 7.59
CA ILE A 96 -15.03 9.47 8.43
C ILE A 96 -15.87 9.45 9.71
N GLU A 97 -17.17 9.13 9.63
CA GLU A 97 -18.06 8.98 10.79
C GLU A 97 -17.54 7.94 11.80
N ASN A 98 -16.85 6.89 11.32
CA ASN A 98 -16.33 5.78 12.14
C ASN A 98 -14.79 5.81 12.28
N GLN A 99 -14.14 6.97 12.08
CA GLN A 99 -12.67 7.09 12.06
C GLN A 99 -12.00 6.55 13.32
N ASP A 100 -12.55 6.84 14.49
CA ASP A 100 -11.97 6.41 15.77
C ASP A 100 -11.94 4.88 15.90
N ASP A 101 -13.04 4.21 15.55
CA ASP A 101 -13.15 2.75 15.61
C ASP A 101 -12.25 2.07 14.59
N LEU A 102 -12.25 2.56 13.35
CA LEU A 102 -11.37 2.05 12.29
C LEU A 102 -9.89 2.22 12.65
N ALA A 103 -9.50 3.38 13.19
CA ALA A 103 -8.14 3.64 13.61
C ALA A 103 -7.72 2.75 14.78
N ARG A 104 -8.60 2.57 15.78
CA ARG A 104 -8.35 1.68 16.93
C ARG A 104 -8.17 0.23 16.47
N LEU A 105 -9.06 -0.26 15.61
CA LEU A 105 -8.99 -1.61 15.05
C LEU A 105 -7.69 -1.83 14.29
N MET A 106 -7.33 -0.87 13.43
CA MET A 106 -6.07 -0.90 12.68
C MET A 106 -4.84 -0.91 13.59
N THR A 107 -4.81 -0.07 14.61
CA THR A 107 -3.70 -0.04 15.58
C THR A 107 -3.56 -1.39 16.30
N LEU A 108 -4.67 -2.04 16.63
CA LEU A 108 -4.66 -3.35 17.30
C LEU A 108 -4.11 -4.46 16.39
N GLU A 109 -4.48 -4.51 15.09
CA GLU A 109 -4.05 -5.59 14.21
C GLU A 109 -2.71 -5.32 13.50
N GLN A 110 -2.31 -4.06 13.30
CA GLN A 110 -1.11 -3.68 12.56
C GLN A 110 0.01 -3.14 13.45
N GLY A 111 -0.33 -2.53 14.58
CA GLY A 111 0.63 -2.05 15.57
C GLY A 111 1.05 -0.58 15.47
N LYS A 112 0.77 0.13 14.36
CA LYS A 112 1.14 1.53 14.21
C LYS A 112 0.48 2.42 15.25
N PRO A 113 1.08 3.59 15.58
CA PRO A 113 0.49 4.56 16.50
C PRO A 113 -0.93 4.99 16.08
N LEU A 114 -1.80 5.22 17.04
CA LEU A 114 -3.21 5.61 16.79
C LEU A 114 -3.32 6.89 15.94
N SER A 115 -2.39 7.83 16.10
CA SER A 115 -2.33 9.05 15.28
C SER A 115 -2.09 8.73 13.80
N GLU A 116 -1.18 7.79 13.50
CA GLU A 116 -0.93 7.33 12.14
C GLU A 116 -2.11 6.54 11.57
N SER A 117 -2.76 5.71 12.40
CA SER A 117 -3.98 5.00 12.00
C SER A 117 -5.12 5.95 11.66
N LYS A 118 -5.33 7.03 12.43
CA LYS A 118 -6.31 8.08 12.10
C LYS A 118 -5.97 8.78 10.78
N GLY A 119 -4.69 9.06 10.55
CA GLY A 119 -4.22 9.60 9.27
C GLY A 119 -4.48 8.66 8.10
N GLU A 120 -4.28 7.35 8.30
CA GLU A 120 -4.57 6.36 7.27
C GLU A 120 -6.07 6.24 6.97
N VAL A 121 -6.96 6.29 7.96
CA VAL A 121 -8.41 6.27 7.72
C VAL A 121 -8.82 7.45 6.84
N ALA A 122 -8.34 8.67 7.13
CA ALA A 122 -8.61 9.85 6.32
C ALA A 122 -8.06 9.69 4.89
N TYR A 123 -6.83 9.23 4.75
CA TYR A 123 -6.18 8.95 3.47
C TYR A 123 -6.92 7.87 2.66
N ALA A 124 -7.34 6.78 3.31
CA ALA A 124 -8.11 5.72 2.67
C ALA A 124 -9.49 6.21 2.19
N ALA A 125 -10.17 7.01 3.01
CA ALA A 125 -11.46 7.59 2.66
C ALA A 125 -11.35 8.54 1.46
N ALA A 126 -10.29 9.36 1.39
CA ALA A 126 -10.06 10.32 0.30
C ALA A 126 -10.03 9.66 -1.08
N PHE A 127 -9.58 8.39 -1.21
CA PHE A 127 -9.67 7.66 -2.48
C PHE A 127 -11.11 7.38 -2.91
N LEU A 128 -12.03 7.13 -1.97
CA LEU A 128 -13.43 6.91 -2.31
C LEU A 128 -14.10 8.20 -2.79
N GLU A 129 -13.82 9.32 -2.14
CA GLU A 129 -14.27 10.65 -2.58
C GLU A 129 -13.72 10.95 -3.97
N TRP A 130 -12.38 10.89 -4.14
CA TRP A 130 -11.70 11.15 -5.40
C TRP A 130 -12.27 10.33 -6.56
N PHE A 131 -12.36 9.02 -6.41
CA PHE A 131 -12.87 8.16 -7.46
C PHE A 131 -14.39 8.21 -7.64
N GLY A 132 -15.14 8.68 -6.66
CA GLY A 132 -16.53 9.11 -6.84
C GLY A 132 -16.64 10.29 -7.81
N GLU A 133 -15.69 11.23 -7.76
CA GLU A 133 -15.60 12.34 -8.72
C GLU A 133 -15.05 11.90 -10.08
N GLU A 134 -14.00 11.11 -10.13
CA GLU A 134 -13.38 10.62 -11.38
C GLU A 134 -14.29 9.65 -12.14
N ALA A 135 -15.17 8.90 -11.47
CA ALA A 135 -16.17 8.05 -12.14
C ALA A 135 -17.02 8.81 -13.16
N LYS A 136 -17.26 10.11 -12.92
CA LYS A 136 -18.04 10.99 -13.80
C LYS A 136 -17.22 11.57 -14.97
N ARG A 137 -15.89 11.30 -15.02
CA ARG A 137 -14.95 11.81 -16.02
C ARG A 137 -14.34 10.71 -16.90
N ILE A 138 -14.95 9.53 -16.93
CA ILE A 138 -14.56 8.46 -17.85
C ILE A 138 -15.08 8.79 -19.25
N TYR A 139 -14.41 9.76 -19.90
CA TYR A 139 -14.79 10.22 -21.23
C TYR A 139 -14.21 9.31 -22.31
N GLY A 140 -14.93 9.24 -23.44
CA GLY A 140 -14.40 8.71 -24.69
C GLY A 140 -14.01 9.83 -25.65
N ASP A 141 -13.76 9.46 -26.92
CA ASP A 141 -13.30 10.39 -27.96
C ASP A 141 -14.21 10.32 -29.17
N THR A 142 -14.32 11.44 -29.90
CA THR A 142 -14.83 11.53 -31.27
C THR A 142 -13.62 11.79 -32.16
N ILE A 143 -13.38 10.89 -33.12
CA ILE A 143 -12.20 10.94 -34.02
C ILE A 143 -12.68 11.32 -35.42
N PRO A 144 -11.96 12.21 -36.14
CA PRO A 144 -12.25 12.53 -37.54
C PRO A 144 -12.30 11.27 -38.39
N GLN A 145 -13.30 11.18 -39.24
CA GLN A 145 -13.52 10.02 -40.10
C GLN A 145 -12.41 9.85 -41.17
N HIS A 146 -12.06 8.62 -41.48
CA HIS A 146 -11.13 8.24 -42.55
C HIS A 146 -11.80 8.02 -43.91
N GLN A 147 -13.14 8.01 -43.96
CA GLN A 147 -13.99 7.95 -45.18
C GLN A 147 -15.22 8.84 -44.97
N SER A 148 -15.76 9.42 -46.04
CA SER A 148 -16.84 10.40 -45.94
C SER A 148 -18.13 9.87 -45.31
N ASP A 149 -18.40 8.56 -45.50
CA ASP A 149 -19.59 7.89 -44.97
C ASP A 149 -19.39 7.26 -43.59
N LYS A 150 -18.24 7.51 -42.90
CA LYS A 150 -17.92 6.94 -41.58
C LYS A 150 -18.02 7.97 -40.48
N ARG A 151 -18.31 7.49 -39.27
CA ARG A 151 -18.15 8.24 -38.02
C ARG A 151 -17.44 7.35 -37.00
N ILE A 152 -16.51 7.91 -36.29
CA ILE A 152 -15.67 7.18 -35.33
C ILE A 152 -15.89 7.71 -33.93
N VAL A 153 -16.26 6.82 -33.02
CA VAL A 153 -16.41 7.09 -31.58
C VAL A 153 -15.62 6.07 -30.79
N VAL A 154 -14.95 6.51 -29.76
CA VAL A 154 -14.28 5.66 -28.78
C VAL A 154 -15.06 5.75 -27.48
N ILE A 155 -15.36 4.61 -26.87
CA ILE A 155 -15.97 4.53 -25.54
C ILE A 155 -15.06 3.78 -24.59
N LYS A 156 -15.16 4.07 -23.29
CA LYS A 156 -14.51 3.32 -22.22
C LYS A 156 -15.54 2.48 -21.47
N GLN A 157 -15.26 1.20 -21.26
CA GLN A 157 -16.14 0.26 -20.58
C GLN A 157 -15.42 -0.40 -19.41
N PRO A 158 -16.13 -0.74 -18.29
CA PRO A 158 -15.50 -1.44 -17.18
C PRO A 158 -14.94 -2.80 -17.60
N ILE A 159 -13.76 -3.15 -17.11
CA ILE A 159 -13.05 -4.37 -17.50
C ILE A 159 -13.75 -5.66 -17.06
N GLY A 160 -14.52 -5.63 -15.96
CA GLY A 160 -15.24 -6.80 -15.45
C GLY A 160 -14.98 -7.07 -13.97
N VAL A 161 -14.77 -8.34 -13.61
CA VAL A 161 -14.40 -8.74 -12.24
C VAL A 161 -12.92 -8.48 -12.00
N VAL A 162 -12.63 -7.79 -10.90
CA VAL A 162 -11.27 -7.41 -10.47
C VAL A 162 -10.89 -8.15 -9.19
N ALA A 163 -9.75 -8.81 -9.18
CA ALA A 163 -9.11 -9.32 -7.97
C ALA A 163 -8.19 -8.25 -7.36
N CYS A 164 -8.35 -7.99 -6.06
CA CYS A 164 -7.51 -7.07 -5.30
C CYS A 164 -6.80 -7.85 -4.19
N ILE A 165 -5.47 -7.94 -4.23
CA ILE A 165 -4.67 -8.56 -3.17
C ILE A 165 -3.84 -7.46 -2.51
N THR A 166 -3.98 -7.29 -1.19
CA THR A 166 -3.42 -6.14 -0.47
C THR A 166 -2.52 -6.55 0.70
N PRO A 167 -1.49 -5.76 1.00
CA PRO A 167 -0.56 -6.00 2.11
C PRO A 167 -1.15 -5.55 3.45
N TRP A 168 -0.36 -5.77 4.50
CA TRP A 168 -0.72 -5.51 5.88
C TRP A 168 -0.35 -4.11 6.38
N ASN A 169 0.54 -3.38 5.70
CA ASN A 169 1.14 -2.16 6.24
C ASN A 169 0.23 -0.92 6.22
N PHE A 170 -0.69 -0.84 5.26
CA PHE A 170 -1.76 0.16 5.18
C PHE A 170 -3.08 -0.54 4.83
N PRO A 171 -3.70 -1.24 5.79
CA PRO A 171 -4.77 -2.21 5.52
C PRO A 171 -6.07 -1.59 5.02
N LEU A 172 -6.32 -0.30 5.24
CA LEU A 172 -7.47 0.42 4.67
C LEU A 172 -7.12 1.05 3.32
N ALA A 173 -6.04 1.84 3.27
CA ALA A 173 -5.70 2.63 2.09
C ALA A 173 -5.37 1.75 0.87
N MET A 174 -4.69 0.61 1.06
CA MET A 174 -4.36 -0.30 -0.04
C MET A 174 -5.59 -0.98 -0.63
N ILE A 175 -6.70 -1.04 0.10
CA ILE A 175 -7.98 -1.54 -0.41
C ILE A 175 -8.73 -0.43 -1.16
N THR A 176 -8.92 0.74 -0.54
CA THR A 176 -9.75 1.80 -1.12
C THR A 176 -9.18 2.37 -2.41
N ARG A 177 -7.83 2.45 -2.53
CA ARG A 177 -7.15 2.92 -3.75
C ARG A 177 -7.26 1.93 -4.93
N LYS A 178 -7.70 0.68 -4.70
CA LYS A 178 -8.03 -0.34 -5.70
C LYS A 178 -9.55 -0.47 -5.90
N ALA A 179 -10.29 -0.63 -4.81
CA ALA A 179 -11.75 -0.81 -4.86
C ALA A 179 -12.47 0.48 -5.30
N GLY A 180 -12.00 1.65 -4.89
CA GLY A 180 -12.56 2.94 -5.28
C GLY A 180 -12.65 3.13 -6.80
N PRO A 181 -11.51 3.09 -7.53
CA PRO A 181 -11.54 3.22 -8.98
C PRO A 181 -12.24 2.05 -9.68
N ALA A 182 -12.09 0.81 -9.19
CA ALA A 182 -12.78 -0.34 -9.75
C ALA A 182 -14.31 -0.17 -9.71
N LEU A 183 -14.85 0.15 -8.54
CA LEU A 183 -16.29 0.37 -8.36
C LEU A 183 -16.76 1.64 -9.10
N GLY A 184 -15.98 2.70 -9.08
CA GLY A 184 -16.21 3.94 -9.82
C GLY A 184 -16.31 3.71 -11.32
N ALA A 185 -15.44 2.88 -11.89
CA ALA A 185 -15.48 2.48 -13.29
C ALA A 185 -16.68 1.59 -13.63
N GLY A 186 -17.28 0.91 -12.65
CA GLY A 186 -18.39 -0.03 -12.83
C GLY A 186 -17.96 -1.51 -12.81
N CYS A 187 -16.75 -1.81 -12.34
CA CYS A 187 -16.26 -3.15 -12.08
C CYS A 187 -16.82 -3.71 -10.76
N THR A 188 -16.74 -5.01 -10.59
CA THR A 188 -16.96 -5.70 -9.30
C THR A 188 -15.64 -6.22 -8.75
N VAL A 189 -15.54 -6.40 -7.43
CA VAL A 189 -14.26 -6.71 -6.79
C VAL A 189 -14.33 -7.94 -5.87
N VAL A 190 -13.24 -8.71 -5.88
CA VAL A 190 -12.92 -9.73 -4.88
C VAL A 190 -11.61 -9.34 -4.20
N ILE A 191 -11.67 -9.04 -2.91
CA ILE A 191 -10.56 -8.51 -2.12
C ILE A 191 -10.00 -9.63 -1.23
N LYS A 192 -8.68 -9.84 -1.31
CA LYS A 192 -7.93 -10.69 -0.39
C LYS A 192 -6.98 -9.80 0.42
N PRO A 193 -7.32 -9.43 1.66
CA PRO A 193 -6.41 -8.70 2.54
C PRO A 193 -5.28 -9.60 3.04
N ALA A 194 -4.23 -9.00 3.60
CA ALA A 194 -3.20 -9.73 4.32
C ALA A 194 -3.79 -10.50 5.52
N SER A 195 -3.20 -11.64 5.84
CA SER A 195 -3.68 -12.46 6.97
C SER A 195 -3.39 -11.81 8.33
N GLN A 196 -2.41 -10.93 8.40
CA GLN A 196 -2.05 -10.19 9.62
C GLN A 196 -3.07 -9.09 9.95
N THR A 197 -3.70 -8.49 8.94
CA THR A 197 -4.59 -7.32 9.12
C THR A 197 -5.91 -7.45 8.36
N PRO A 198 -6.71 -8.48 8.64
CA PRO A 198 -7.95 -8.72 7.92
C PRO A 198 -9.14 -7.90 8.45
N PHE A 199 -9.11 -7.45 9.71
CA PHE A 199 -10.26 -6.81 10.33
C PHE A 199 -10.57 -5.44 9.75
N SER A 200 -9.56 -4.67 9.37
CA SER A 200 -9.75 -3.41 8.62
C SER A 200 -10.52 -3.66 7.31
N ALA A 201 -10.19 -4.71 6.56
CA ALA A 201 -10.89 -5.06 5.33
C ALA A 201 -12.35 -5.47 5.57
N LEU A 202 -12.61 -6.21 6.64
CA LEU A 202 -13.96 -6.65 7.02
C LEU A 202 -14.80 -5.48 7.52
N ALA A 203 -14.21 -4.53 8.25
CA ALA A 203 -14.88 -3.28 8.63
C ALA A 203 -15.23 -2.43 7.39
N LEU A 204 -14.33 -2.35 6.40
CA LEU A 204 -14.64 -1.69 5.12
C LEU A 204 -15.82 -2.35 4.40
N ALA A 205 -15.92 -3.68 4.40
CA ALA A 205 -17.04 -4.39 3.80
C ALA A 205 -18.37 -4.08 4.51
N GLU A 206 -18.37 -4.03 5.84
CA GLU A 206 -19.54 -3.61 6.64
C GLU A 206 -19.98 -2.19 6.28
N LEU A 207 -19.04 -1.25 6.16
CA LEU A 207 -19.37 0.13 5.78
C LEU A 207 -19.79 0.25 4.31
N ALA A 208 -19.23 -0.57 3.41
CA ALA A 208 -19.65 -0.63 2.01
C ALA A 208 -21.11 -1.11 1.86
N GLU A 209 -21.51 -2.13 2.62
CA GLU A 209 -22.90 -2.60 2.67
C GLU A 209 -23.85 -1.49 3.14
N ARG A 210 -23.50 -0.78 4.22
CA ARG A 210 -24.26 0.37 4.73
C ARG A 210 -24.30 1.55 3.75
N ALA A 211 -23.27 1.71 2.94
CA ALA A 211 -23.22 2.73 1.89
C ALA A 211 -24.11 2.40 0.69
N GLY A 212 -24.65 1.19 0.61
CA GLY A 212 -25.52 0.73 -0.47
C GLY A 212 -24.78 0.06 -1.61
N VAL A 213 -23.56 -0.43 -1.40
CA VAL A 213 -22.90 -1.33 -2.36
C VAL A 213 -23.75 -2.60 -2.50
N PRO A 214 -24.23 -2.97 -3.70
CA PRO A 214 -25.10 -4.13 -3.86
C PRO A 214 -24.39 -5.45 -3.58
N LYS A 215 -25.18 -6.47 -3.20
CA LYS A 215 -24.68 -7.84 -2.99
C LYS A 215 -23.86 -8.31 -4.17
N GLY A 216 -22.74 -8.97 -3.91
CA GLY A 216 -21.81 -9.48 -4.90
C GLY A 216 -20.89 -8.44 -5.56
N VAL A 217 -21.20 -7.14 -5.51
CA VAL A 217 -20.35 -6.09 -6.11
C VAL A 217 -18.99 -5.98 -5.40
N LEU A 218 -18.99 -6.14 -4.09
CA LEU A 218 -17.77 -6.22 -3.27
C LEU A 218 -17.81 -7.51 -2.45
N ASN A 219 -16.68 -8.25 -2.46
CA ASN A 219 -16.50 -9.47 -1.72
C ASN A 219 -15.13 -9.44 -1.03
N VAL A 220 -15.05 -9.92 0.22
CA VAL A 220 -13.80 -10.00 0.99
C VAL A 220 -13.59 -11.44 1.45
N VAL A 221 -12.46 -12.01 1.06
CA VAL A 221 -12.07 -13.40 1.39
C VAL A 221 -10.75 -13.42 2.15
N THR A 222 -10.73 -14.09 3.31
CA THR A 222 -9.52 -14.35 4.09
C THR A 222 -9.15 -15.84 4.01
N GLY A 223 -7.88 -16.19 4.13
CA GLY A 223 -7.49 -17.61 4.10
C GLY A 223 -6.12 -17.86 3.49
N SER A 224 -5.98 -19.05 2.90
CA SER A 224 -4.74 -19.51 2.28
C SER A 224 -4.31 -18.58 1.13
N ALA A 225 -3.17 -17.90 1.28
CA ALA A 225 -2.66 -17.00 0.24
C ALA A 225 -2.41 -17.75 -1.07
N THR A 226 -1.88 -18.97 -0.99
CA THR A 226 -1.57 -19.81 -2.17
C THR A 226 -2.84 -20.25 -2.89
N GLU A 227 -3.84 -20.81 -2.16
CA GLU A 227 -5.06 -21.30 -2.78
C GLU A 227 -5.94 -20.20 -3.34
N ILE A 228 -6.13 -19.11 -2.56
CA ILE A 228 -6.90 -17.94 -3.00
C ILE A 228 -6.19 -17.26 -4.18
N GLY A 229 -4.87 -17.05 -4.08
CA GLY A 229 -4.07 -16.46 -5.15
C GLY A 229 -4.14 -17.27 -6.45
N ALA A 230 -3.99 -18.60 -6.37
CA ALA A 230 -4.10 -19.47 -7.53
C ALA A 230 -5.49 -19.40 -8.19
N GLU A 231 -6.58 -19.40 -7.42
CA GLU A 231 -7.93 -19.28 -7.96
C GLU A 231 -8.16 -17.91 -8.61
N LEU A 232 -7.70 -16.81 -7.97
CA LEU A 232 -7.83 -15.46 -8.53
C LEU A 232 -7.03 -15.26 -9.82
N THR A 233 -5.86 -15.88 -9.93
CA THR A 233 -5.00 -15.74 -11.11
C THR A 233 -5.39 -16.64 -12.27
N SER A 234 -5.86 -17.86 -12.02
CA SER A 234 -6.20 -18.83 -13.06
C SER A 234 -7.66 -18.71 -13.57
N ASN A 235 -8.58 -18.20 -12.75
CA ASN A 235 -10.00 -18.16 -13.10
C ASN A 235 -10.26 -17.14 -14.24
N PRO A 236 -10.84 -17.57 -15.39
CA PRO A 236 -11.03 -16.71 -16.57
C PRO A 236 -12.10 -15.61 -16.36
N ILE A 237 -12.96 -15.73 -15.36
CA ILE A 237 -13.94 -14.69 -14.99
C ILE A 237 -13.25 -13.44 -14.48
N VAL A 238 -12.14 -13.59 -13.74
CA VAL A 238 -11.32 -12.48 -13.28
C VAL A 238 -10.58 -11.88 -14.47
N ARG A 239 -10.83 -10.62 -14.78
CA ARG A 239 -10.27 -9.91 -15.94
C ARG A 239 -9.05 -9.09 -15.59
N LYS A 240 -8.93 -8.68 -14.34
CA LYS A 240 -7.80 -7.88 -13.83
C LYS A 240 -7.38 -8.37 -12.45
N LEU A 241 -6.06 -8.36 -12.23
CA LEU A 241 -5.44 -8.48 -10.92
C LEU A 241 -4.77 -7.15 -10.54
N SER A 242 -5.14 -6.59 -9.39
CA SER A 242 -4.43 -5.48 -8.76
C SER A 242 -3.78 -5.98 -7.47
N PHE A 243 -2.47 -5.94 -7.42
CA PHE A 243 -1.66 -6.46 -6.31
C PHE A 243 -0.75 -5.38 -5.73
N THR A 244 -0.66 -5.32 -4.41
CA THR A 244 0.39 -4.60 -3.69
C THR A 244 1.07 -5.57 -2.72
N GLY A 245 2.40 -5.65 -2.79
CA GLY A 245 3.20 -6.53 -1.92
C GLY A 245 4.66 -6.62 -2.36
N SER A 246 5.34 -7.73 -2.01
CA SER A 246 6.75 -7.91 -2.40
C SER A 246 6.93 -8.15 -3.90
N THR A 247 8.10 -7.76 -4.42
CA THR A 247 8.46 -7.92 -5.83
C THR A 247 8.47 -9.39 -6.25
N GLU A 248 8.97 -10.30 -5.39
CA GLU A 248 8.99 -11.73 -5.70
C GLU A 248 7.57 -12.29 -5.89
N ILE A 249 6.63 -11.94 -5.01
CA ILE A 249 5.24 -12.40 -5.14
C ILE A 249 4.57 -11.74 -6.35
N GLY A 250 4.86 -10.47 -6.64
CA GLY A 250 4.39 -9.79 -7.84
C GLY A 250 4.79 -10.52 -9.12
N LYS A 251 6.06 -10.95 -9.23
CA LYS A 251 6.57 -11.76 -10.36
C LYS A 251 5.84 -13.11 -10.48
N VAL A 252 5.59 -13.78 -9.35
CA VAL A 252 4.84 -15.06 -9.34
C VAL A 252 3.40 -14.85 -9.84
N LEU A 253 2.70 -13.84 -9.32
CA LEU A 253 1.32 -13.56 -9.73
C LEU A 253 1.22 -13.12 -11.19
N MET A 254 2.20 -12.34 -11.67
CA MET A 254 2.31 -11.94 -13.08
C MET A 254 2.43 -13.18 -13.99
N ALA A 255 3.32 -14.10 -13.65
CA ALA A 255 3.50 -15.35 -14.39
C ALA A 255 2.22 -16.20 -14.40
N GLN A 256 1.53 -16.31 -13.27
CA GLN A 256 0.26 -17.07 -13.16
C GLN A 256 -0.88 -16.43 -13.97
N CYS A 257 -0.89 -15.10 -14.15
CA CYS A 257 -1.91 -14.39 -14.92
C CYS A 257 -1.70 -14.49 -16.45
N ALA A 258 -0.50 -14.85 -16.90
CA ALA A 258 -0.15 -14.89 -18.32
C ALA A 258 -1.06 -15.81 -19.14
N GLY A 259 -1.45 -16.96 -18.59
CA GLY A 259 -2.30 -17.96 -19.26
C GLY A 259 -3.71 -17.48 -19.64
N THR A 260 -4.18 -16.39 -19.05
CA THR A 260 -5.50 -15.78 -19.32
C THR A 260 -5.40 -14.33 -19.78
N VAL A 261 -4.18 -13.83 -20.00
CA VAL A 261 -3.89 -12.45 -20.46
C VAL A 261 -4.64 -11.39 -19.61
N LYS A 262 -4.64 -11.58 -18.27
CA LYS A 262 -5.28 -10.63 -17.37
C LYS A 262 -4.57 -9.28 -17.40
N LYS A 263 -5.34 -8.20 -17.33
CA LYS A 263 -4.77 -6.87 -17.06
C LYS A 263 -4.17 -6.84 -15.64
N LEU A 264 -2.99 -6.26 -15.51
CA LEU A 264 -2.26 -6.20 -14.23
C LEU A 264 -2.04 -4.77 -13.79
N SER A 265 -2.20 -4.51 -12.49
CA SER A 265 -1.62 -3.38 -11.79
C SER A 265 -0.83 -3.95 -10.60
N LEU A 266 0.45 -3.62 -10.54
CA LEU A 266 1.38 -4.17 -9.56
C LEU A 266 2.08 -3.01 -8.86
N GLU A 267 1.92 -2.91 -7.55
CA GLU A 267 2.63 -2.00 -6.66
C GLU A 267 3.54 -2.84 -5.77
N LEU A 268 4.85 -2.77 -6.03
CA LEU A 268 5.80 -3.71 -5.49
C LEU A 268 6.80 -3.02 -4.55
N GLY A 269 7.89 -3.70 -4.22
CA GLY A 269 8.93 -3.21 -3.33
C GLY A 269 9.61 -1.93 -3.83
N GLY A 270 10.29 -1.25 -2.93
CA GLY A 270 11.06 -0.06 -3.22
C GLY A 270 12.37 -0.01 -2.45
N ASN A 271 13.29 0.82 -2.91
CA ASN A 271 14.56 1.10 -2.25
C ASN A 271 14.90 2.58 -2.38
N ALA A 272 13.98 3.43 -1.88
CA ALA A 272 13.99 4.86 -2.14
C ALA A 272 15.28 5.55 -1.67
N PRO A 273 15.96 6.31 -2.57
CA PRO A 273 17.01 7.23 -2.18
C PRO A 273 16.41 8.51 -1.60
N PHE A 274 17.12 9.09 -0.64
CA PHE A 274 16.87 10.41 -0.08
C PHE A 274 18.17 11.21 -0.19
N ILE A 275 18.23 12.15 -1.15
CA ILE A 275 19.47 12.87 -1.47
C ILE A 275 19.46 14.23 -0.77
N VAL A 276 20.54 14.54 -0.04
CA VAL A 276 20.74 15.84 0.62
C VAL A 276 21.94 16.53 -0.03
N PHE A 277 21.67 17.53 -0.85
CA PHE A 277 22.71 18.33 -1.49
C PHE A 277 23.34 19.35 -0.51
N GLY A 278 24.53 19.85 -0.84
CA GLY A 278 25.28 20.78 0.01
C GLY A 278 24.62 22.14 0.27
N ASP A 279 23.64 22.52 -0.58
CA ASP A 279 22.85 23.76 -0.48
C ASP A 279 21.45 23.53 0.15
N ALA A 280 21.15 22.31 0.59
CA ALA A 280 19.86 21.97 1.20
C ALA A 280 19.62 22.72 2.52
N ASP A 281 18.37 22.96 2.83
CA ASP A 281 17.94 23.29 4.18
C ASP A 281 18.01 22.02 5.05
N LEU A 282 19.00 21.97 5.93
CA LEU A 282 19.27 20.75 6.70
C LEU A 282 18.18 20.45 7.75
N ASP A 283 17.52 21.48 8.28
CA ASP A 283 16.46 21.26 9.27
C ASP A 283 15.22 20.69 8.57
N ALA A 284 14.82 21.26 7.43
CA ALA A 284 13.76 20.71 6.61
C ALA A 284 14.09 19.31 6.07
N ALA A 285 15.35 19.06 5.70
CA ALA A 285 15.79 17.73 5.26
C ALA A 285 15.72 16.68 6.37
N VAL A 286 16.04 17.04 7.63
CA VAL A 286 15.90 16.14 8.78
C VAL A 286 14.43 15.85 9.06
N GLU A 287 13.55 16.85 9.07
CA GLU A 287 12.10 16.65 9.21
C GLU A 287 11.55 15.71 8.11
N GLY A 288 11.95 15.94 6.87
CA GLY A 288 11.57 15.08 5.75
C GLY A 288 12.12 13.66 5.86
N ALA A 289 13.34 13.50 6.36
CA ALA A 289 13.92 12.18 6.61
C ALA A 289 13.16 11.41 7.70
N ILE A 290 12.78 12.08 8.80
CA ILE A 290 11.92 11.48 9.84
C ILE A 290 10.57 11.07 9.25
N ALA A 291 9.90 11.95 8.53
CA ALA A 291 8.58 11.70 7.96
C ALA A 291 8.58 10.56 6.92
N SER A 292 9.62 10.48 6.07
CA SER A 292 9.70 9.46 5.03
C SER A 292 10.27 8.12 5.54
N LYS A 293 11.18 8.13 6.54
CA LYS A 293 11.85 6.92 7.01
C LYS A 293 11.14 6.22 8.15
N TYR A 294 10.61 6.99 9.12
CA TYR A 294 10.14 6.40 10.38
C TYR A 294 8.63 6.27 10.49
N ARG A 295 7.85 6.78 9.53
CA ARG A 295 6.41 6.51 9.44
C ARG A 295 6.17 5.00 9.41
N ASN A 296 5.21 4.52 10.21
CA ASN A 296 4.88 3.10 10.39
C ASN A 296 6.11 2.24 10.73
N SER A 297 7.04 2.80 11.52
CA SER A 297 8.32 2.15 11.88
C SER A 297 9.16 1.73 10.67
N GLY A 298 9.10 2.51 9.58
CA GLY A 298 9.80 2.22 8.33
C GLY A 298 9.17 1.12 7.47
N GLN A 299 7.98 0.64 7.81
CA GLN A 299 7.27 -0.42 7.10
C GLN A 299 6.37 0.15 5.98
N THR A 300 6.98 0.89 5.07
CA THR A 300 6.29 1.62 3.97
C THR A 300 7.06 1.45 2.67
N CYS A 301 6.38 1.10 1.59
CA CYS A 301 7.01 0.89 0.28
C CYS A 301 7.71 2.12 -0.31
N VAL A 302 7.25 3.33 0.04
CA VAL A 302 7.88 4.60 -0.33
C VAL A 302 8.87 5.10 0.73
N CYS A 303 9.16 4.27 1.74
CA CYS A 303 10.08 4.62 2.82
C CYS A 303 11.49 4.84 2.28
N THR A 304 12.14 5.91 2.74
CA THR A 304 13.55 6.13 2.49
C THR A 304 14.39 4.96 3.01
N ASN A 305 15.15 4.32 2.13
CA ASN A 305 16.05 3.22 2.50
C ASN A 305 17.53 3.62 2.38
N ARG A 306 17.87 4.63 1.55
CA ARG A 306 19.25 5.05 1.30
C ARG A 306 19.35 6.57 1.43
N LEU A 307 19.91 7.06 2.52
CA LEU A 307 20.15 8.50 2.72
C LEU A 307 21.50 8.88 2.11
N LEU A 308 21.47 9.45 0.92
CA LEU A 308 22.66 9.92 0.19
C LEU A 308 22.91 11.37 0.58
N VAL A 309 24.02 11.65 1.29
CA VAL A 309 24.28 12.97 1.85
C VAL A 309 25.61 13.53 1.29
N HIS A 310 25.55 14.75 0.75
CA HIS A 310 26.72 15.40 0.21
C HIS A 310 27.81 15.58 1.28
N ASP A 311 29.04 15.33 0.93
CA ASP A 311 30.19 15.26 1.83
C ASP A 311 30.35 16.51 2.71
N THR A 312 30.06 17.70 2.17
CA THR A 312 30.19 18.99 2.90
C THR A 312 29.19 19.16 4.03
N VAL A 313 28.08 18.45 4.03
CA VAL A 313 27.01 18.56 5.04
C VAL A 313 26.74 17.26 5.79
N TYR A 314 27.45 16.20 5.46
CA TYR A 314 27.19 14.86 5.97
C TYR A 314 27.21 14.77 7.49
N ASP A 315 28.27 15.26 8.13
CA ASP A 315 28.45 15.12 9.58
C ASP A 315 27.44 15.97 10.36
N VAL A 316 27.11 17.16 9.84
CA VAL A 316 26.10 18.04 10.41
C VAL A 316 24.71 17.41 10.28
N PHE A 317 24.38 16.91 9.09
CA PHE A 317 23.09 16.21 8.87
C PHE A 317 22.96 14.97 9.74
N ALA A 318 23.99 14.12 9.81
CA ALA A 318 24.01 12.92 10.66
C ALA A 318 23.77 13.25 12.15
N ALA A 319 24.43 14.30 12.66
CA ALA A 319 24.26 14.73 14.05
C ALA A 319 22.83 15.24 14.31
N LYS A 320 22.27 16.07 13.41
CA LYS A 320 20.89 16.57 13.54
C LYS A 320 19.87 15.42 13.45
N LEU A 321 20.04 14.50 12.50
CA LEU A 321 19.17 13.32 12.35
C LEU A 321 19.22 12.43 13.61
N ALA A 322 20.41 12.21 14.18
CA ALA A 322 20.57 11.44 15.41
C ALA A 322 19.78 12.03 16.60
N VAL A 323 19.76 13.36 16.72
CA VAL A 323 18.96 14.05 17.75
C VAL A 323 17.48 13.82 17.52
N ALA A 324 16.99 14.00 16.29
CA ALA A 324 15.59 13.82 15.92
C ALA A 324 15.13 12.37 16.11
N VAL A 325 15.97 11.38 15.75
CA VAL A 325 15.65 9.95 15.89
C VAL A 325 15.58 9.52 17.35
N LYS A 326 16.45 10.05 18.22
CA LYS A 326 16.40 9.79 19.68
C LYS A 326 15.13 10.34 20.35
N ALA A 327 14.45 11.31 19.75
CA ALA A 327 13.20 11.85 20.25
C ALA A 327 11.98 10.98 19.89
N LEU A 328 12.12 10.01 19.00
CA LEU A 328 11.06 9.07 18.66
C LEU A 328 10.79 8.15 19.86
N LYS A 329 9.50 7.88 20.11
CA LYS A 329 9.04 7.10 21.26
C LYS A 329 8.42 5.78 20.81
N PRO A 330 9.16 4.65 20.82
CA PRO A 330 8.60 3.33 20.66
C PRO A 330 7.64 3.00 21.82
N ALA A 331 6.41 2.63 21.49
CA ALA A 331 5.40 2.21 22.48
C ALA A 331 4.27 1.44 21.78
N PRO A 332 3.43 0.68 22.53
CA PRO A 332 2.16 0.17 22.00
C PRO A 332 1.34 1.31 21.39
N GLY A 333 0.79 1.08 20.18
CA GLY A 333 0.24 2.17 19.38
C GLY A 333 -0.96 2.91 19.98
N LEU A 334 -1.64 2.32 20.99
CA LEU A 334 -2.71 2.96 21.72
C LEU A 334 -2.23 3.85 22.90
N GLU A 335 -0.95 3.78 23.26
CA GLU A 335 -0.39 4.63 24.30
C GLU A 335 -0.25 6.08 23.85
N ALA A 336 -0.52 7.01 24.76
CA ALA A 336 -0.41 8.44 24.48
C ALA A 336 1.06 8.82 24.17
N GLY A 337 1.25 9.54 23.07
CA GLY A 337 2.55 10.02 22.62
C GLY A 337 3.44 8.94 21.96
N ALA A 338 2.91 7.76 21.66
CA ALA A 338 3.60 6.78 20.81
C ALA A 338 3.87 7.39 19.43
N THR A 339 5.11 7.28 18.93
CA THR A 339 5.52 7.72 17.59
C THR A 339 6.09 6.59 16.75
N GLN A 340 6.41 5.44 17.38
CA GLN A 340 6.88 4.23 16.73
C GLN A 340 6.14 3.03 17.31
N GLY A 341 5.53 2.23 16.44
CA GLY A 341 4.93 0.95 16.81
C GLY A 341 5.93 -0.22 16.70
N PRO A 342 5.49 -1.46 16.98
CA PRO A 342 6.28 -2.67 16.75
C PRO A 342 6.45 -2.94 15.24
N LEU A 343 7.34 -3.85 14.89
CA LEU A 343 7.36 -4.51 13.59
C LEU A 343 6.22 -5.54 13.54
N ILE A 344 5.74 -5.87 12.34
CA ILE A 344 4.54 -6.70 12.16
C ILE A 344 4.72 -8.12 12.68
N ASP A 345 5.89 -8.71 12.52
CA ASP A 345 6.20 -10.09 12.92
C ASP A 345 7.68 -10.28 13.26
N ASP A 346 8.02 -11.47 13.75
CA ASP A 346 9.38 -11.82 14.14
C ASP A 346 10.33 -11.92 12.94
N ALA A 347 9.82 -12.25 11.75
CA ALA A 347 10.63 -12.29 10.54
C ALA A 347 11.11 -10.88 10.15
N ALA A 348 10.27 -9.87 10.33
CA ALA A 348 10.65 -8.47 10.12
C ALA A 348 11.75 -8.03 11.11
N VAL A 349 11.64 -8.43 12.38
CA VAL A 349 12.69 -8.15 13.38
C VAL A 349 14.01 -8.81 12.98
N GLN A 350 13.99 -10.09 12.61
CA GLN A 350 15.18 -10.83 12.18
C GLN A 350 15.84 -10.22 10.95
N LYS A 351 15.05 -9.74 9.99
CA LYS A 351 15.55 -9.06 8.78
C LYS A 351 16.28 -7.77 9.16
N VAL A 352 15.69 -6.94 10.00
CA VAL A 352 16.32 -5.71 10.50
C VAL A 352 17.66 -6.02 11.21
N GLU A 353 17.67 -7.01 12.10
CA GLU A 353 18.90 -7.45 12.79
C GLU A 353 19.96 -7.95 11.82
N SER A 354 19.58 -8.71 10.78
CA SER A 354 20.51 -9.25 9.78
C SER A 354 21.16 -8.12 8.96
N HIS A 355 20.38 -7.13 8.55
CA HIS A 355 20.88 -5.96 7.82
C HIS A 355 21.85 -5.12 8.64
N ILE A 356 21.56 -4.91 9.92
CA ILE A 356 22.46 -4.16 10.82
C ILE A 356 23.76 -4.95 11.04
N ARG A 357 23.70 -6.26 11.29
CA ARG A 357 24.89 -7.11 11.45
C ARG A 357 25.76 -7.13 10.19
N ASP A 358 25.14 -7.25 9.00
CA ASP A 358 25.86 -7.19 7.72
C ASP A 358 26.59 -5.84 7.59
N ALA A 359 25.90 -4.73 7.81
CA ALA A 359 26.46 -3.40 7.70
C ALA A 359 27.65 -3.20 8.67
N GLN A 360 27.51 -3.59 9.95
CA GLN A 360 28.58 -3.51 10.94
C GLN A 360 29.80 -4.37 10.57
N SER A 361 29.55 -5.60 10.08
CA SER A 361 30.64 -6.50 9.67
C SER A 361 31.46 -5.95 8.50
N LYS A 362 30.87 -5.03 7.71
CA LYS A 362 31.49 -4.35 6.58
C LYS A 362 31.97 -2.92 6.89
N GLY A 363 31.94 -2.52 8.16
CA GLY A 363 32.55 -1.28 8.63
C GLY A 363 31.59 -0.11 8.90
N ALA A 364 30.28 -0.29 8.73
CA ALA A 364 29.30 0.73 9.14
C ALA A 364 29.29 0.90 10.66
N LYS A 365 28.98 2.12 11.12
CA LYS A 365 28.88 2.47 12.52
C LYS A 365 27.45 2.74 12.92
N ILE A 366 27.03 2.26 14.08
CA ILE A 366 25.75 2.61 14.68
C ILE A 366 25.89 3.95 15.39
N LEU A 367 25.14 4.95 14.93
CA LEU A 367 25.09 6.27 15.57
C LEU A 367 23.98 6.36 16.61
N VAL A 368 22.83 5.69 16.35
CA VAL A 368 21.65 5.60 17.24
C VAL A 368 21.04 4.22 17.09
N GLY A 369 20.48 3.65 18.17
CA GLY A 369 19.72 2.40 18.17
C GLY A 369 20.56 1.16 17.86
N GLY A 370 20.14 0.38 16.88
CA GLY A 370 20.86 -0.81 16.41
C GLY A 370 20.54 -2.11 17.14
N HIS A 371 19.55 -2.12 18.01
CA HIS A 371 19.15 -3.28 18.80
C HIS A 371 17.64 -3.31 19.07
N ARG A 372 17.15 -4.42 19.61
CA ARG A 372 15.75 -4.52 20.08
C ARG A 372 15.49 -3.53 21.19
N HIS A 373 14.33 -2.92 21.20
CA HIS A 373 13.90 -2.01 22.25
C HIS A 373 13.65 -2.74 23.58
N ALA A 374 13.80 -2.03 24.71
CA ALA A 374 13.61 -2.59 26.05
C ALA A 374 12.19 -3.14 26.33
N LEU A 375 11.18 -2.72 25.57
CA LEU A 375 9.83 -3.28 25.63
C LEU A 375 9.79 -4.76 25.22
N GLY A 376 10.83 -5.26 24.54
CA GLY A 376 10.89 -6.64 24.07
C GLY A 376 9.95 -6.92 22.89
N GLY A 377 9.62 -8.19 22.66
CA GLY A 377 8.75 -8.61 21.57
C GLY A 377 9.24 -8.14 20.19
N ARG A 378 8.37 -7.46 19.46
CA ARG A 378 8.64 -6.98 18.09
C ARG A 378 9.05 -5.51 18.03
N PHE A 379 9.35 -4.87 19.18
CA PHE A 379 9.83 -3.50 19.22
C PHE A 379 11.32 -3.43 18.91
N PHE A 380 11.68 -2.50 18.02
CA PHE A 380 13.05 -2.26 17.60
C PHE A 380 13.39 -0.77 17.74
N GLU A 381 14.64 -0.47 18.16
CA GLU A 381 15.09 0.91 18.29
C GLU A 381 15.18 1.59 16.94
N PRO A 382 14.61 2.81 16.78
CA PRO A 382 14.90 3.65 15.62
C PRO A 382 16.41 3.82 15.46
N THR A 383 16.92 3.45 14.29
CA THR A 383 18.36 3.24 14.08
C THR A 383 18.90 4.16 13.00
N VAL A 384 20.10 4.71 13.24
CA VAL A 384 20.89 5.46 12.25
C VAL A 384 22.25 4.77 12.10
N LEU A 385 22.61 4.44 10.85
CA LEU A 385 23.91 3.89 10.48
C LEU A 385 24.70 4.92 9.69
N THR A 386 25.99 5.08 9.98
CA THR A 386 26.93 5.93 9.25
C THR A 386 28.01 5.09 8.57
N ASP A 387 28.76 5.71 7.65
CA ASP A 387 29.82 5.08 6.87
C ASP A 387 29.33 3.84 6.10
N VAL A 388 28.09 3.89 5.59
CA VAL A 388 27.48 2.82 4.81
C VAL A 388 27.99 2.86 3.38
N THR A 389 28.22 1.67 2.79
CA THR A 389 28.75 1.51 1.44
C THR A 389 27.79 0.69 0.55
N PRO A 390 27.88 0.79 -0.80
CA PRO A 390 27.03 0.05 -1.72
C PRO A 390 27.13 -1.49 -1.64
N GLN A 391 28.15 -2.02 -0.94
CA GLN A 391 28.37 -3.47 -0.77
C GLN A 391 27.59 -4.06 0.40
N MET A 392 26.93 -3.24 1.20
CA MET A 392 26.15 -3.67 2.36
C MET A 392 24.71 -4.04 1.95
N ALA A 393 24.10 -5.00 2.63
CA ALA A 393 22.74 -5.45 2.33
C ALA A 393 21.71 -4.30 2.38
N VAL A 394 21.83 -3.39 3.34
CA VAL A 394 20.98 -2.19 3.47
C VAL A 394 21.04 -1.24 2.25
N ALA A 395 22.03 -1.37 1.37
CA ALA A 395 22.14 -0.60 0.13
C ALA A 395 21.35 -1.23 -1.01
N ARG A 396 21.17 -2.55 -1.01
CA ARG A 396 20.63 -3.34 -2.12
C ARG A 396 19.22 -3.84 -1.86
N GLU A 397 18.90 -4.18 -0.61
CA GLU A 397 17.63 -4.78 -0.23
C GLU A 397 16.74 -3.77 0.51
N GLU A 398 15.43 -3.87 0.26
CA GLU A 398 14.44 -3.14 1.04
C GLU A 398 14.44 -3.64 2.48
N THR A 399 14.81 -2.79 3.46
CA THR A 399 14.85 -3.18 4.88
C THR A 399 13.45 -3.37 5.48
N PHE A 400 12.51 -2.51 5.11
CA PHE A 400 11.14 -2.46 5.63
C PHE A 400 11.07 -2.38 7.16
N GLY A 401 11.92 -1.53 7.72
CA GLY A 401 12.10 -1.35 9.17
C GLY A 401 12.75 -0.01 9.51
N PRO A 402 12.93 0.31 10.81
CA PRO A 402 13.32 1.63 11.28
C PRO A 402 14.84 1.86 11.23
N VAL A 403 15.47 1.61 10.08
CA VAL A 403 16.93 1.76 9.88
C VAL A 403 17.20 2.79 8.80
N ALA A 404 17.95 3.84 9.15
CA ALA A 404 18.37 4.92 8.26
C ALA A 404 19.89 4.82 7.97
N PRO A 405 20.30 4.17 6.86
CA PRO A 405 21.70 4.10 6.47
C PRO A 405 22.11 5.36 5.69
N LEU A 406 23.22 6.00 6.10
CA LEU A 406 23.76 7.20 5.49
C LEU A 406 24.98 6.88 4.62
N PHE A 407 24.92 7.34 3.38
CA PHE A 407 25.98 7.22 2.38
C PHE A 407 26.54 8.59 2.06
N ARG A 408 27.84 8.70 1.75
CA ARG A 408 28.46 9.93 1.28
C ARG A 408 28.49 9.99 -0.23
N PHE A 409 28.34 11.19 -0.79
CA PHE A 409 28.63 11.49 -2.20
C PHE A 409 29.26 12.88 -2.33
N LYS A 410 29.92 13.15 -3.46
CA LYS A 410 30.66 14.40 -3.70
C LYS A 410 30.13 15.21 -4.86
N THR A 411 29.49 14.59 -5.85
CA THR A 411 29.02 15.29 -7.06
C THR A 411 27.56 14.94 -7.37
N GLU A 412 26.88 15.80 -8.09
CA GLU A 412 25.49 15.59 -8.56
C GLU A 412 25.42 14.28 -9.39
N ALA A 413 26.38 14.04 -10.27
CA ALA A 413 26.41 12.83 -11.10
C ALA A 413 26.58 11.55 -10.27
N GLU A 414 27.42 11.58 -9.24
CA GLU A 414 27.58 10.45 -8.29
C GLU A 414 26.28 10.18 -7.53
N ALA A 415 25.60 11.22 -7.04
CA ALA A 415 24.33 11.07 -6.33
C ALA A 415 23.27 10.42 -7.21
N VAL A 416 23.12 10.87 -8.46
CA VAL A 416 22.16 10.29 -9.42
C VAL A 416 22.54 8.84 -9.77
N ALA A 417 23.82 8.57 -10.00
CA ALA A 417 24.29 7.21 -10.28
C ALA A 417 24.01 6.24 -9.13
N LEU A 418 24.33 6.64 -7.88
CA LEU A 418 24.03 5.86 -6.67
C LEU A 418 22.52 5.68 -6.48
N ALA A 419 21.74 6.72 -6.73
CA ALA A 419 20.29 6.66 -6.60
C ALA A 419 19.68 5.63 -7.57
N ASN A 420 20.12 5.61 -8.83
CA ASN A 420 19.57 4.74 -9.89
C ASN A 420 20.15 3.30 -9.88
N ASP A 421 21.23 3.05 -9.12
CA ASP A 421 21.88 1.72 -9.03
C ASP A 421 21.03 0.76 -8.16
N THR A 422 19.85 0.42 -8.66
CA THR A 422 18.91 -0.52 -8.05
C THR A 422 17.91 -1.01 -9.10
N GLU A 423 17.36 -2.20 -8.90
CA GLU A 423 16.25 -2.75 -9.68
C GLU A 423 14.92 -2.04 -9.39
N PHE A 424 14.82 -1.35 -8.29
CA PHE A 424 13.61 -0.63 -7.85
C PHE A 424 13.49 0.76 -8.48
N GLY A 425 12.25 1.28 -8.53
CA GLY A 425 11.97 2.61 -9.06
C GLY A 425 10.60 3.16 -8.58
N LEU A 426 10.25 2.98 -7.29
CA LEU A 426 8.97 3.45 -6.77
C LEU A 426 9.02 4.93 -6.38
N ALA A 427 9.73 5.27 -5.30
CA ALA A 427 9.86 6.62 -4.79
C ALA A 427 11.31 7.05 -4.65
N SER A 428 11.55 8.35 -4.78
CA SER A 428 12.81 9.01 -4.50
C SER A 428 12.56 10.38 -3.88
N TYR A 429 13.54 10.90 -3.15
CA TYR A 429 13.46 12.20 -2.49
C TYR A 429 14.77 12.94 -2.67
N PHE A 430 14.71 14.28 -2.76
CA PHE A 430 15.92 15.06 -2.65
C PHE A 430 15.67 16.46 -2.10
N TYR A 431 16.71 17.03 -1.49
CA TYR A 431 16.71 18.36 -0.90
C TYR A 431 17.83 19.20 -1.50
N GLY A 432 17.51 20.38 -2.03
CA GLY A 432 18.43 21.34 -2.62
C GLY A 432 17.70 22.61 -3.03
N ARG A 433 18.43 23.72 -3.19
CA ARG A 433 17.85 25.05 -3.50
C ARG A 433 18.10 25.50 -4.94
N ASP A 434 19.14 24.98 -5.61
CA ASP A 434 19.43 25.36 -6.99
C ASP A 434 18.37 24.82 -7.94
N ILE A 435 17.60 25.70 -8.56
CA ILE A 435 16.45 25.33 -9.41
C ILE A 435 16.89 24.56 -10.67
N ALA A 436 18.06 24.84 -11.23
CA ALA A 436 18.56 24.13 -12.39
C ALA A 436 18.95 22.68 -12.02
N ARG A 437 19.59 22.49 -10.86
CA ARG A 437 19.84 21.16 -10.30
C ARG A 437 18.55 20.42 -10.03
N VAL A 438 17.55 21.10 -9.43
CA VAL A 438 16.24 20.49 -9.12
C VAL A 438 15.65 19.85 -10.38
N TRP A 439 15.62 20.54 -11.51
CA TRP A 439 15.10 20.00 -12.76
C TRP A 439 15.95 18.85 -13.30
N ARG A 440 17.28 19.02 -13.41
CA ARG A 440 18.17 17.97 -13.92
C ARG A 440 18.08 16.68 -13.11
N VAL A 441 18.08 16.79 -11.78
CA VAL A 441 18.01 15.62 -10.88
C VAL A 441 16.64 14.96 -10.96
N ALA A 442 15.54 15.74 -10.95
CA ALA A 442 14.20 15.20 -11.06
C ALA A 442 13.97 14.39 -12.35
N GLU A 443 14.51 14.88 -13.48
CA GLU A 443 14.42 14.19 -14.79
C GLU A 443 15.35 12.98 -14.88
N ALA A 444 16.51 13.02 -14.19
CA ALA A 444 17.50 11.94 -14.24
C ALA A 444 17.20 10.76 -13.30
N LEU A 445 16.35 10.95 -12.30
CA LEU A 445 15.98 9.90 -11.36
C LEU A 445 14.97 8.91 -11.98
N GLU A 446 15.32 7.63 -11.99
CA GLU A 446 14.51 6.54 -12.58
C GLU A 446 13.43 6.03 -11.61
N TYR A 447 12.54 6.92 -11.20
CA TYR A 447 11.48 6.64 -10.20
C TYR A 447 10.12 7.15 -10.68
N GLY A 448 9.07 6.43 -10.31
CA GLY A 448 7.70 6.84 -10.64
C GLY A 448 7.24 8.06 -9.82
N ILE A 449 7.85 8.31 -8.65
CA ILE A 449 7.49 9.38 -7.75
C ILE A 449 8.77 10.08 -7.24
N VAL A 450 8.82 11.41 -7.35
CA VAL A 450 9.96 12.21 -6.87
C VAL A 450 9.47 13.27 -5.90
N GLY A 451 9.90 13.19 -4.63
CA GLY A 451 9.67 14.22 -3.61
C GLY A 451 10.79 15.26 -3.63
N ILE A 452 10.44 16.52 -3.85
CA ILE A 452 11.40 17.63 -3.92
C ILE A 452 11.20 18.54 -2.72
N ASN A 453 12.20 18.61 -1.84
CA ASN A 453 12.13 19.35 -0.58
C ASN A 453 10.92 18.97 0.30
N THR A 454 10.52 17.70 0.24
CA THR A 454 9.45 17.11 1.06
C THR A 454 9.72 15.63 1.31
N GLY A 455 9.33 15.14 2.49
CA GLY A 455 9.38 13.71 2.85
C GLY A 455 8.02 13.00 2.74
N LEU A 456 6.93 13.74 2.41
CA LEU A 456 5.57 13.19 2.29
C LEU A 456 5.07 13.38 0.86
N ILE A 457 4.77 12.28 0.18
CA ILE A 457 4.40 12.26 -1.25
C ILE A 457 3.11 11.48 -1.53
N SER A 458 2.55 10.82 -0.54
CA SER A 458 1.35 10.00 -0.74
C SER A 458 0.09 10.86 -0.66
N THR A 459 -0.67 10.91 -1.76
CA THR A 459 -1.96 11.61 -1.86
C THR A 459 -2.83 10.92 -2.92
N GLU A 460 -4.15 11.07 -2.82
CA GLU A 460 -5.11 10.52 -3.77
C GLU A 460 -5.11 11.26 -5.12
N VAL A 461 -4.70 12.54 -5.13
CA VAL A 461 -4.76 13.41 -6.32
C VAL A 461 -3.60 13.21 -7.30
N ALA A 462 -2.49 12.61 -6.85
CA ALA A 462 -1.30 12.38 -7.66
C ALA A 462 -1.14 10.90 -8.07
N PRO A 463 -0.52 10.62 -9.25
CA PRO A 463 -0.32 9.24 -9.69
C PRO A 463 0.75 8.55 -8.83
N PHE A 464 0.33 7.52 -8.12
CA PHE A 464 1.21 6.67 -7.33
C PHE A 464 1.57 5.41 -8.10
N GLY A 465 2.84 5.08 -8.19
CA GLY A 465 3.32 3.84 -8.82
C GLY A 465 4.77 3.90 -9.24
N GLY A 466 5.36 2.73 -9.42
CA GLY A 466 6.76 2.57 -9.75
C GLY A 466 7.04 2.34 -11.23
N VAL A 467 8.33 2.33 -11.54
CA VAL A 467 8.94 1.84 -12.78
C VAL A 467 9.89 0.70 -12.43
N LYS A 468 10.55 0.10 -13.42
CA LYS A 468 11.44 -1.06 -13.22
C LYS A 468 10.70 -2.19 -12.46
N GLU A 469 11.35 -2.84 -11.50
CA GLU A 469 10.79 -3.94 -10.72
C GLU A 469 9.89 -3.46 -9.55
N SER A 470 9.62 -2.16 -9.44
CA SER A 470 8.65 -1.63 -8.47
C SER A 470 7.21 -1.67 -8.98
N GLY A 471 6.95 -2.04 -10.23
CA GLY A 471 5.61 -2.38 -10.64
C GLY A 471 5.14 -1.84 -11.98
N LEU A 472 3.82 -1.98 -12.20
CA LEU A 472 3.11 -1.64 -13.43
C LEU A 472 1.80 -0.91 -13.10
N GLY A 473 1.47 0.11 -13.88
CA GLY A 473 0.25 0.90 -13.69
C GLY A 473 0.42 2.04 -12.70
N ARG A 474 -0.67 2.75 -12.45
CA ARG A 474 -0.72 3.85 -11.48
C ARG A 474 -1.98 3.77 -10.65
N GLU A 475 -1.89 4.15 -9.37
CA GLU A 475 -3.01 4.27 -8.44
C GLU A 475 -3.20 5.74 -8.05
N GLY A 476 -4.42 6.12 -7.67
CA GLY A 476 -4.74 7.54 -7.44
C GLY A 476 -4.81 8.36 -8.72
N SER A 477 -5.05 9.65 -8.58
CA SER A 477 -5.21 10.63 -9.65
C SER A 477 -6.23 10.24 -10.74
N LYS A 478 -6.35 11.03 -11.79
CA LYS A 478 -7.15 10.71 -12.98
C LYS A 478 -6.65 9.45 -13.73
N TYR A 479 -5.37 9.10 -13.57
CA TYR A 479 -4.79 7.94 -14.27
C TYR A 479 -5.20 6.61 -13.64
N GLY A 480 -5.46 6.59 -12.32
CA GLY A 480 -5.79 5.36 -11.61
C GLY A 480 -7.08 4.68 -12.09
N ILE A 481 -8.08 5.44 -12.55
CA ILE A 481 -9.33 4.86 -13.03
C ILE A 481 -9.20 4.22 -14.43
N ASP A 482 -8.24 4.68 -15.25
CA ASP A 482 -7.97 4.12 -16.57
C ASP A 482 -7.47 2.66 -16.51
N GLU A 483 -6.91 2.27 -15.37
CA GLU A 483 -6.51 0.90 -15.10
C GLU A 483 -7.69 -0.10 -15.04
N PHE A 484 -8.92 0.39 -14.85
CA PHE A 484 -10.13 -0.41 -14.63
C PHE A 484 -11.12 -0.34 -15.79
N VAL A 485 -10.71 0.25 -16.90
CA VAL A 485 -11.54 0.34 -18.13
C VAL A 485 -10.83 -0.23 -19.34
N GLU A 486 -11.63 -0.63 -20.32
CA GLU A 486 -11.18 -1.02 -21.66
C GLU A 486 -11.67 0.00 -22.69
N ILE A 487 -10.78 0.32 -23.62
CA ILE A 487 -11.07 1.22 -24.75
C ILE A 487 -11.73 0.41 -25.86
N LYS A 488 -12.91 0.87 -26.34
CA LYS A 488 -13.61 0.25 -27.45
C LYS A 488 -13.83 1.25 -28.58
N TYR A 489 -13.32 0.94 -29.75
CA TYR A 489 -13.54 1.67 -30.98
C TYR A 489 -14.86 1.26 -31.66
N LEU A 490 -15.68 2.23 -32.00
CA LEU A 490 -16.95 2.07 -32.74
C LEU A 490 -16.84 2.82 -34.06
N CYS A 491 -17.05 2.11 -35.18
CA CYS A 491 -17.09 2.70 -36.52
C CYS A 491 -18.50 2.55 -37.09
N PHE A 492 -19.17 3.67 -37.27
CA PHE A 492 -20.46 3.72 -37.93
C PHE A 492 -20.27 3.94 -39.44
N GLY A 493 -20.81 3.06 -40.27
CA GLY A 493 -20.79 3.17 -41.73
C GLY A 493 -22.15 3.53 -42.31
N GLY A 494 -22.15 3.96 -43.57
CA GLY A 494 -23.41 4.28 -44.29
C GLY A 494 -24.05 5.59 -43.85
N ILE A 495 -23.31 6.46 -43.16
CA ILE A 495 -23.80 7.80 -42.78
C ILE A 495 -23.49 8.75 -43.93
N THR A 496 -24.29 8.67 -44.98
CA THR A 496 -24.28 9.60 -46.12
C THR A 496 -25.18 10.78 -45.84
N ALA A 497 -24.79 11.98 -46.34
CA ALA A 497 -25.59 13.20 -46.28
C ALA A 497 -26.83 13.03 -47.19
#